data_d4d30249cb07bd6e62ab6ab0afe9c069
#
_entry.id   d4d30249cb07bd6e62ab6ab0afe9c069
#
_cell.length_a   1.000
_cell.length_b   1.000
_cell.length_c   1.000
_cell.angle_alpha   90.00
_cell.angle_beta   90.00
_cell.angle_gamma   90.00
#
_symmetry.space_group_name_H-M   'P 1'
#
loop_
_entity.id
_entity.type
_entity.pdbx_description
1 polymer ?
#
loop_
_entity_poly.entity_id
_entity_poly.type
_entity_poly.pdbx_seq_one_letter_code
_entity_poly.pdbx_strand_id
1 'polypeptide(L)'
;GNNINLYNIYTFFEFNAIVLIYYHLIQQKTRLIIVKALAIAFNLVYILSFIFDYYILYTIPLEGVVNSIFVILYFIEILNSDGILNYKKIFPFWMSVSFLIFYLTSVPFWSLYYSSIFNTRDMFPIIYYLATVYQLIFIYGLIACKKMENLY
;
A
#
# COMPACT_ATOMS: atom_id res chain seq x y z
N GLY A 1 12.13 -17.28 -16.34
CA GLY A 1 11.01 -17.57 -16.04
C GLY A 1 10.18 -17.67 -14.77
N ASN A 2 10.56 -18.41 -13.73
CA ASN A 2 9.62 -18.77 -12.67
C ASN A 2 9.30 -17.70 -11.61
N ASN A 3 9.95 -16.54 -11.64
CA ASN A 3 9.78 -15.54 -10.59
C ASN A 3 8.47 -14.74 -10.69
N ILE A 4 7.89 -14.62 -11.88
CA ILE A 4 6.65 -13.83 -12.08
C ILE A 4 5.49 -14.42 -11.30
N ASN A 5 5.35 -15.72 -11.29
CA ASN A 5 4.27 -16.42 -10.55
C ASN A 5 4.40 -16.20 -9.03
N LEU A 6 5.64 -16.18 -8.53
CA LEU A 6 5.91 -15.94 -7.11
C LEU A 6 5.53 -14.50 -6.70
N TYR A 7 5.90 -13.52 -7.54
CA TYR A 7 5.51 -12.12 -7.31
C TYR A 7 4.00 -11.93 -7.32
N ASN A 8 3.29 -12.60 -8.23
CA ASN A 8 1.83 -12.52 -8.29
C ASN A 8 1.17 -13.09 -7.05
N ILE A 9 1.64 -14.24 -6.56
CA ILE A 9 1.14 -14.83 -5.32
C ILE A 9 1.38 -13.88 -4.14
N TYR A 10 2.57 -13.28 -4.06
CA TYR A 10 2.91 -12.31 -3.04
C TYR A 10 1.98 -11.08 -3.09
N THR A 11 1.78 -10.49 -4.26
CA THR A 11 0.87 -9.34 -4.47
C THR A 11 -0.53 -9.63 -3.97
N PHE A 12 -1.06 -10.83 -4.22
CA PHE A 12 -2.38 -11.21 -3.74
C PHE A 12 -2.48 -11.22 -2.21
N PHE A 13 -1.50 -11.83 -1.54
CA PHE A 13 -1.51 -11.89 -0.08
C PHE A 13 -1.24 -10.52 0.55
N GLU A 14 -0.29 -9.76 0.01
CA GLU A 14 0.04 -8.41 0.48
C GLU A 14 -1.17 -7.50 0.38
N PHE A 15 -1.83 -7.44 -0.78
CA PHE A 15 -3.02 -6.63 -0.98
C PHE A 15 -4.14 -6.96 0.01
N ASN A 16 -4.47 -8.25 0.16
CA ASN A 16 -5.55 -8.65 1.05
C ASN A 16 -5.21 -8.41 2.54
N ALA A 17 -3.94 -8.53 2.93
CA ALA A 17 -3.50 -8.14 4.27
C ALA A 17 -3.70 -6.63 4.52
N ILE A 18 -3.36 -5.79 3.55
CA ILE A 18 -3.57 -4.34 3.63
C ILE A 18 -5.06 -3.99 3.68
N VAL A 19 -5.89 -4.65 2.88
CA VAL A 19 -7.36 -4.52 2.95
C VAL A 19 -7.86 -4.80 4.37
N LEU A 20 -7.42 -5.88 4.99
CA LEU A 20 -7.81 -6.22 6.37
C LEU A 20 -7.39 -5.16 7.37
N ILE A 21 -6.18 -4.62 7.24
CA ILE A 21 -5.70 -3.53 8.10
C ILE A 21 -6.63 -2.32 8.01
N TYR A 22 -6.87 -1.80 6.80
CA TYR A 22 -7.70 -0.60 6.63
C TYR A 22 -9.19 -0.84 6.90
N TYR A 23 -9.66 -2.07 6.69
CA TYR A 23 -11.00 -2.47 7.09
C TYR A 23 -11.24 -2.31 8.60
N HIS A 24 -10.22 -2.56 9.44
CA HIS A 24 -10.30 -2.39 10.89
C HIS A 24 -9.99 -0.97 11.36
N LEU A 25 -9.19 -0.22 10.61
CA LEU A 25 -8.82 1.15 10.97
C LEU A 25 -9.90 2.18 10.62
N ILE A 26 -10.64 1.96 9.54
CA ILE A 26 -11.69 2.88 9.07
C ILE A 26 -13.01 2.50 9.72
N GLN A 27 -13.62 3.45 10.44
CA GLN A 27 -14.87 3.23 11.16
C GLN A 27 -16.09 3.82 10.44
N GLN A 28 -15.89 4.86 9.62
CA GLN A 28 -17.00 5.50 8.91
C GLN A 28 -17.57 4.57 7.82
N LYS A 29 -18.87 4.28 7.91
CA LYS A 29 -19.56 3.33 7.03
C LYS A 29 -19.36 3.61 5.55
N THR A 30 -19.47 4.88 5.13
CA THR A 30 -19.31 5.25 3.70
C THR A 30 -17.90 4.92 3.18
N ARG A 31 -16.86 5.25 3.93
CA ARG A 31 -15.48 4.94 3.56
C ARG A 31 -15.22 3.43 3.56
N LEU A 32 -15.80 2.73 4.52
CA LEU A 32 -15.71 1.28 4.60
C LEU A 32 -16.33 0.59 3.37
N ILE A 33 -17.44 1.12 2.86
CA ILE A 33 -18.06 0.64 1.61
C ILE A 33 -17.09 0.83 0.44
N ILE A 34 -16.40 1.98 0.36
CA ILE A 34 -15.41 2.24 -0.69
C ILE A 34 -14.25 1.24 -0.60
N VAL A 35 -13.72 0.99 0.61
CA VAL A 35 -12.65 -0.01 0.81
C VAL A 35 -13.09 -1.39 0.32
N LYS A 36 -14.30 -1.84 0.71
CA LYS A 36 -14.84 -3.13 0.27
C LYS A 36 -15.03 -3.19 -1.24
N ALA A 37 -15.60 -2.15 -1.85
CA ALA A 37 -15.84 -2.10 -3.29
C ALA A 37 -14.53 -2.17 -4.08
N LEU A 38 -13.52 -1.40 -3.68
CA LEU A 38 -12.20 -1.41 -4.31
C LEU A 38 -11.48 -2.75 -4.10
N ALA A 39 -11.61 -3.36 -2.90
CA ALA A 39 -11.04 -4.67 -2.63
C ALA A 39 -11.65 -5.76 -3.53
N ILE A 40 -12.97 -5.76 -3.68
CA ILE A 40 -13.68 -6.70 -4.56
C ILE A 40 -13.27 -6.45 -6.02
N ALA A 41 -13.26 -5.19 -6.47
CA ALA A 41 -12.89 -4.83 -7.84
C ALA A 41 -11.46 -5.26 -8.17
N PHE A 42 -10.50 -5.00 -7.29
CA PHE A 42 -9.11 -5.43 -7.47
C PHE A 42 -8.99 -6.95 -7.55
N ASN A 43 -9.61 -7.67 -6.61
CA ASN A 43 -9.54 -9.14 -6.59
C ASN A 43 -10.19 -9.75 -7.85
N LEU A 44 -11.27 -9.18 -8.36
CA LEU A 44 -11.86 -9.61 -9.64
C LEU A 44 -10.91 -9.38 -10.81
N VAL A 45 -10.32 -8.19 -10.92
CA VAL A 45 -9.32 -7.88 -11.96
C VAL A 45 -8.11 -8.82 -11.84
N TYR A 46 -7.66 -9.08 -10.61
CA TYR A 46 -6.54 -9.98 -10.35
C TYR A 46 -6.84 -11.42 -10.81
N ILE A 47 -7.99 -11.97 -10.45
CA ILE A 47 -8.41 -13.33 -10.84
C ILE A 47 -8.56 -13.42 -12.35
N LEU A 48 -9.21 -12.43 -12.99
CA LEU A 48 -9.36 -12.39 -14.43
C LEU A 48 -7.99 -12.30 -15.14
N SER A 49 -7.08 -11.49 -14.63
CA SER A 49 -5.71 -11.37 -15.15
C SER A 49 -4.96 -12.69 -15.06
N PHE A 50 -5.16 -13.44 -14.00
CA PHE A 50 -4.55 -14.76 -13.80
C PHE A 50 -5.11 -15.81 -14.77
N ILE A 51 -6.42 -15.78 -15.06
CA ILE A 51 -7.08 -16.73 -15.96
C ILE A 51 -6.68 -16.46 -17.43
N PHE A 52 -6.59 -15.18 -17.81
CA PHE A 52 -6.35 -14.79 -19.20
C PHE A 52 -4.88 -14.55 -19.56
N ASP A 53 -3.96 -14.65 -18.61
CA ASP A 53 -2.51 -14.44 -18.76
C ASP A 53 -2.09 -13.07 -19.35
N TYR A 54 -3.04 -12.16 -19.58
CA TYR A 54 -2.85 -10.96 -20.40
C TYR A 54 -2.54 -9.69 -19.60
N TYR A 55 -3.03 -9.58 -18.34
CA TYR A 55 -2.98 -8.34 -17.56
C TYR A 55 -2.18 -8.43 -16.27
N ILE A 56 -1.48 -9.53 -16.04
CA ILE A 56 -0.72 -9.77 -14.81
C ILE A 56 0.29 -8.64 -14.51
N LEU A 57 0.87 -8.06 -15.56
CA LEU A 57 1.85 -6.97 -15.45
C LEU A 57 1.25 -5.68 -14.88
N TYR A 58 -0.02 -5.41 -15.10
CA TYR A 58 -0.69 -4.19 -14.66
C TYR A 58 -1.30 -4.29 -13.25
N THR A 59 -1.33 -5.49 -12.67
CA THR A 59 -1.88 -5.67 -11.31
C THR A 59 -1.04 -4.98 -10.25
N ILE A 60 0.29 -4.92 -10.40
CA ILE A 60 1.20 -4.27 -9.44
C ILE A 60 0.97 -2.75 -9.37
N PRO A 61 1.00 -1.98 -10.48
CA PRO A 61 0.68 -0.56 -10.41
C PRO A 61 -0.76 -0.29 -9.97
N LEU A 62 -1.71 -1.14 -10.34
CA LEU A 62 -3.10 -1.02 -9.89
C LEU A 62 -3.22 -1.23 -8.37
N GLU A 63 -2.53 -2.22 -7.82
CA GLU A 63 -2.40 -2.42 -6.38
C GLU A 63 -1.90 -1.16 -5.68
N GLY A 64 -0.81 -0.57 -6.19
CA GLY A 64 -0.24 0.65 -5.64
C GLY A 64 -1.24 1.81 -5.60
N VAL A 65 -2.04 1.98 -6.65
CA VAL A 65 -3.10 3.00 -6.69
C VAL A 65 -4.17 2.72 -5.64
N VAL A 66 -4.69 1.49 -5.57
CA VAL A 66 -5.76 1.12 -4.65
C VAL A 66 -5.30 1.24 -3.20
N ASN A 67 -4.09 0.77 -2.88
CA ASN A 67 -3.51 0.89 -1.54
C ASN A 67 -3.30 2.36 -1.15
N SER A 68 -2.88 3.22 -2.08
CA SER A 68 -2.77 4.67 -1.84
C SER A 68 -4.13 5.29 -1.51
N ILE A 69 -5.21 4.86 -2.17
CA ILE A 69 -6.57 5.32 -1.86
C ILE A 69 -6.97 4.89 -0.44
N PHE A 70 -6.67 3.66 0.00
CA PHE A 70 -6.98 3.22 1.36
C PHE A 70 -6.27 4.08 2.41
N VAL A 71 -4.99 4.40 2.17
CA VAL A 71 -4.23 5.30 3.06
C VAL A 71 -4.87 6.68 3.12
N ILE A 72 -5.25 7.26 1.98
CA ILE A 72 -5.89 8.58 1.93
C ILE A 72 -7.23 8.56 2.70
N LEU A 73 -8.05 7.54 2.51
CA LEU A 73 -9.31 7.39 3.25
C LEU A 73 -9.08 7.31 4.77
N TYR A 74 -8.03 6.63 5.20
CA TYR A 74 -7.66 6.57 6.60
C TYR A 74 -7.16 7.92 7.14
N PHE A 75 -6.37 8.66 6.37
CA PHE A 75 -5.96 10.01 6.78
C PHE A 75 -7.17 10.96 6.91
N ILE A 76 -8.13 10.87 6.00
CA ILE A 76 -9.38 11.62 6.12
C ILE A 76 -10.16 11.19 7.39
N GLU A 77 -10.09 9.91 7.78
CA GLU A 77 -10.66 9.43 9.05
C GLU A 77 -10.03 10.12 10.25
N ILE A 78 -8.68 10.13 10.31
CA ILE A 78 -7.94 10.79 11.41
C ILE A 78 -8.25 12.29 11.46
N LEU A 79 -8.25 12.97 10.32
CA LEU A 79 -8.49 14.41 10.24
C LEU A 79 -9.89 14.81 10.74
N ASN A 80 -10.87 13.92 10.61
CA ASN A 80 -12.26 14.15 11.03
C ASN A 80 -12.56 13.56 12.43
N SER A 81 -11.57 13.07 13.15
CA SER A 81 -11.69 12.48 14.48
C SER A 81 -10.90 13.26 15.53
N ASP A 82 -11.23 13.05 16.80
CA ASP A 82 -10.44 13.60 17.92
C ASP A 82 -9.00 13.07 17.95
N GLY A 83 -8.75 11.99 17.19
CA GLY A 83 -7.41 11.42 17.01
C GLY A 83 -6.40 12.37 16.36
N ILE A 84 -6.85 13.46 15.72
CA ILE A 84 -5.97 14.48 15.11
C ILE A 84 -5.00 15.10 16.11
N LEU A 85 -5.37 15.21 17.38
CA LEU A 85 -4.51 15.81 18.40
C LEU A 85 -3.34 14.91 18.80
N ASN A 86 -3.47 13.60 18.60
CA ASN A 86 -2.51 12.58 19.02
C ASN A 86 -2.02 11.66 17.89
N TYR A 87 -2.24 12.01 16.63
CA TYR A 87 -1.93 11.13 15.49
C TYR A 87 -0.48 10.62 15.46
N LYS A 88 0.48 11.45 15.90
CA LYS A 88 1.90 11.07 15.96
C LYS A 88 2.20 9.96 16.97
N LYS A 89 1.28 9.69 17.90
CA LYS A 89 1.43 8.67 18.94
C LYS A 89 0.88 7.30 18.53
N ILE A 90 0.15 7.24 17.40
CA ILE A 90 -0.48 6.01 16.94
C ILE A 90 0.33 5.37 15.82
N PHE A 91 0.72 4.11 16.02
CA PHE A 91 1.50 3.36 15.05
C PHE A 91 0.82 3.26 13.67
N PRO A 92 -0.50 3.04 13.52
CA PRO A 92 -1.17 3.02 12.23
C PRO A 92 -0.97 4.28 11.38
N PHE A 93 -0.75 5.45 11.99
CA PHE A 93 -0.41 6.67 11.26
C PHE A 93 0.95 6.53 10.54
N TRP A 94 2.00 6.13 11.26
CA TRP A 94 3.34 5.99 10.68
C TRP A 94 3.42 4.88 9.66
N MET A 95 2.72 3.77 9.91
CA MET A 95 2.54 2.68 8.96
C MET A 95 1.90 3.21 7.66
N SER A 96 0.84 4.00 7.77
CA SER A 96 0.15 4.57 6.61
C SER A 96 1.01 5.59 5.86
N VAL A 97 1.80 6.42 6.56
CA VAL A 97 2.78 7.31 5.91
C VAL A 97 3.79 6.51 5.10
N SER A 98 4.34 5.44 5.67
CA SER A 98 5.30 4.59 4.98
C SER A 98 4.68 3.92 3.74
N PHE A 99 3.46 3.38 3.84
CA PHE A 99 2.73 2.81 2.73
C PHE A 99 2.45 3.82 1.61
N LEU A 100 2.01 5.04 1.97
CA LEU A 100 1.73 6.07 0.97
C LEU A 100 2.98 6.43 0.16
N ILE A 101 4.10 6.65 0.84
CA ILE A 101 5.36 6.96 0.18
C ILE A 101 5.76 5.82 -0.76
N PHE A 102 5.70 4.58 -0.31
CA PHE A 102 6.09 3.43 -1.12
C PHE A 102 5.16 3.22 -2.31
N TYR A 103 3.86 3.12 -2.09
CA TYR A 103 2.92 2.80 -3.17
C TYR A 103 2.76 3.95 -4.16
N LEU A 104 2.63 5.20 -3.69
CA LEU A 104 2.45 6.33 -4.58
C LEU A 104 3.67 6.54 -5.50
N THR A 105 4.88 6.31 -4.99
CA THR A 105 6.11 6.44 -5.79
C THR A 105 6.42 5.21 -6.64
N SER A 106 5.96 4.03 -6.23
CA SER A 106 6.14 2.80 -7.00
C SER A 106 5.25 2.73 -8.25
N VAL A 107 4.07 3.38 -8.23
CA VAL A 107 3.13 3.38 -9.37
C VAL A 107 3.78 3.88 -10.67
N PRO A 108 4.38 5.10 -10.73
CA PRO A 108 5.03 5.56 -11.95
C PRO A 108 6.22 4.68 -12.33
N PHE A 109 6.98 4.17 -11.36
CA PHE A 109 8.09 3.26 -11.62
C PHE A 109 7.62 2.00 -12.37
N TRP A 110 6.63 1.29 -11.85
CA TRP A 110 6.11 0.08 -12.47
C TRP A 110 5.42 0.36 -13.81
N SER A 111 4.72 1.49 -13.93
CA SER A 111 4.10 1.91 -15.19
C SER A 111 5.13 2.14 -16.29
N LEU A 112 6.25 2.79 -15.98
CA LEU A 112 7.36 3.01 -16.91
C LEU A 112 8.11 1.71 -17.22
N TYR A 113 8.30 0.86 -16.23
CA TYR A 113 8.92 -0.46 -16.38
C TYR A 113 8.18 -1.31 -17.41
N TYR A 114 6.85 -1.38 -17.33
CA TYR A 114 6.04 -2.20 -18.24
C TYR A 114 5.82 -1.54 -19.61
N SER A 115 5.96 -0.24 -19.72
CA SER A 115 5.84 0.46 -21.01
C SER A 115 7.03 0.25 -21.94
N SER A 116 8.11 -0.39 -21.48
CA SER A 116 9.36 -0.62 -22.23
C SER A 116 10.02 0.66 -22.77
N ILE A 117 9.64 1.84 -22.26
CA ILE A 117 10.17 3.14 -22.71
C ILE A 117 11.62 3.36 -22.24
N PHE A 118 11.99 2.77 -21.11
CA PHE A 118 13.31 2.94 -20.53
C PHE A 118 14.07 1.62 -20.38
N ASN A 119 15.40 1.70 -20.43
CA ASN A 119 16.25 0.59 -20.06
C ASN A 119 16.11 0.32 -18.54
N THR A 120 15.38 -0.73 -18.24
CA THR A 120 14.87 -1.02 -16.89
C THR A 120 15.94 -1.29 -15.86
N ARG A 121 17.15 -1.70 -16.29
CA ARG A 121 18.23 -2.11 -15.40
C ARG A 121 18.75 -0.95 -14.55
N ASP A 122 18.75 0.26 -15.10
CA ASP A 122 19.28 1.46 -14.43
C ASP A 122 18.28 2.08 -13.44
N MET A 123 17.01 1.65 -13.50
CA MET A 123 15.95 2.18 -12.64
C MET A 123 15.75 1.37 -11.33
N PHE A 124 16.25 0.12 -11.26
CA PHE A 124 16.08 -0.71 -10.06
C PHE A 124 16.67 -0.11 -8.78
N PRO A 125 17.81 0.59 -8.79
CA PRO A 125 18.31 1.24 -7.58
C PRO A 125 17.29 2.19 -6.94
N ILE A 126 16.44 2.85 -7.73
CA ILE A 126 15.42 3.79 -7.24
C ILE A 126 14.43 3.06 -6.35
N ILE A 127 13.94 1.90 -6.77
CA ILE A 127 12.95 1.14 -5.97
C ILE A 127 13.57 0.58 -4.68
N TYR A 128 14.86 0.25 -4.69
CA TYR A 128 15.57 -0.16 -3.47
C TYR A 128 15.71 0.99 -2.47
N TYR A 129 16.00 2.22 -2.94
CA TYR A 129 16.02 3.40 -2.09
C TYR A 129 14.63 3.69 -1.50
N LEU A 130 13.58 3.60 -2.32
CA LEU A 130 12.20 3.77 -1.86
C LEU A 130 11.82 2.72 -0.82
N ALA A 131 12.15 1.46 -1.05
CA ALA A 131 11.93 0.39 -0.08
C ALA A 131 12.69 0.62 1.22
N THR A 132 13.91 1.16 1.16
CA THR A 132 14.69 1.49 2.36
C THR A 132 14.03 2.63 3.14
N VAL A 133 13.60 3.70 2.47
CA VAL A 133 12.90 4.83 3.11
C VAL A 133 11.61 4.36 3.77
N TYR A 134 10.81 3.56 3.06
CA TYR A 134 9.62 2.93 3.60
C TYR A 134 9.89 2.17 4.90
N GLN A 135 10.89 1.30 4.90
CA GLN A 135 11.25 0.51 6.08
C GLN A 135 11.73 1.38 7.25
N LEU A 136 12.52 2.42 6.98
CA LEU A 136 12.98 3.35 8.01
C LEU A 136 11.83 4.10 8.69
N ILE A 137 10.84 4.58 7.93
CA ILE A 137 9.66 5.25 8.47
C ILE A 137 8.83 4.27 9.30
N PHE A 138 8.67 3.05 8.82
CA PHE A 138 7.93 2.00 9.54
C PHE A 138 8.59 1.68 10.88
N ILE A 139 9.91 1.47 10.90
CA ILE A 139 10.70 1.21 12.12
C ILE A 139 10.64 2.42 13.06
N TYR A 140 10.77 3.64 12.54
CA TYR A 140 10.63 4.84 13.34
C TYR A 140 9.27 4.89 14.04
N GLY A 141 8.19 4.58 13.33
CA GLY A 141 6.83 4.51 13.89
C GLY A 141 6.72 3.50 15.04
N LEU A 142 7.30 2.31 14.88
CA LEU A 142 7.32 1.29 15.93
C LEU A 142 8.04 1.78 17.18
N ILE A 143 9.23 2.37 17.03
CA ILE A 143 10.05 2.84 18.16
C ILE A 143 9.39 4.04 18.86
N ALA A 144 8.91 5.02 18.09
CA ALA A 144 8.30 6.22 18.60
C ALA A 144 7.01 5.92 19.39
N CYS A 145 6.16 5.04 18.89
CA CYS A 145 4.92 4.67 19.57
C CYS A 145 5.19 3.85 20.82
N LYS A 146 6.09 2.86 20.79
CA LYS A 146 6.46 2.07 21.95
C LYS A 146 7.05 2.91 23.09
N LYS A 147 7.86 3.92 22.77
CA LYS A 147 8.43 4.83 23.77
C LYS A 147 7.34 5.65 24.47
N MET A 148 6.26 5.98 23.78
CA MET A 148 5.17 6.76 24.36
C MET A 148 4.23 5.91 25.23
N GLU A 149 4.02 4.63 24.90
CA GLU A 149 3.27 3.70 25.76
C GLU A 149 3.95 3.49 27.13
N ASN A 150 5.27 3.51 27.17
CA ASN A 150 6.03 3.35 28.43
C ASN A 150 6.08 4.60 29.33
N LEU A 151 5.49 5.72 28.89
CA LEU A 151 5.47 6.98 29.63
C LEU A 151 4.13 7.25 30.34
N TYR A 152 3.15 6.35 30.19
CA TYR A 152 1.83 6.36 30.83
C TYR A 152 1.56 5.04 31.55
#